data_768fde870e4936e099919fe6a929e6af
#
_entry.id   768fde870e4936e099919fe6a929e6af
#
_cell.length_a   1.000
_cell.length_b   1.000
_cell.length_c   1.000
_cell.angle_alpha   90.00
_cell.angle_beta   90.00
_cell.angle_gamma   90.00
#
_symmetry.space_group_name_H-M   'P 1'
#
loop_
_entity.id
_entity.type
_entity.pdbx_description
1 polymer ?
#
loop_
_entity_poly.entity_id
_entity_poly.type
_entity_poly.pdbx_seq_one_letter_code
_entity_poly.pdbx_strand_id
1 'polypeptide(L)'
;KYGSDKVKNELSIKVMFNTIKKLYFPDAVLICDSYHVIENINKALTKVRIRVMNRFEKDSVEYYLLKNFNFLLTKNYEDIRFNKARYNRKLGRYADFHQILDLILEIDEELSDAYALKEEYVSFNHYATQDDCRERLSKIIEEYAASYLSEFITLSGTLTSWFDEITASFASINSRRLSNGPVEGVNSKIEKIISNACGYQNFSRLRN
;
A
#
# COMPACT_ATOMS: atom_id res chain seq x y z
N LYS A 1 -17.24 -5.84 14.14
CA LYS A 1 -16.34 -5.77 15.32
C LYS A 1 -14.85 -5.66 14.97
N TYR A 2 -14.38 -6.22 13.84
CA TYR A 2 -12.93 -6.20 13.49
C TYR A 2 -12.40 -4.84 12.95
N GLY A 3 -13.27 -3.95 12.46
CA GLY A 3 -12.84 -2.63 11.93
C GLY A 3 -12.48 -1.63 13.02
N SER A 4 -13.15 -1.69 14.18
CA SER A 4 -12.94 -0.70 15.26
C SER A 4 -11.61 -0.85 15.99
N ASP A 5 -11.06 -2.07 16.06
CA ASP A 5 -9.84 -2.34 16.82
C ASP A 5 -8.60 -1.93 16.02
N LYS A 6 -8.65 -2.01 14.68
CA LYS A 6 -7.54 -1.59 13.82
C LYS A 6 -7.40 -0.06 13.78
N VAL A 7 -8.50 0.64 13.64
CA VAL A 7 -8.53 2.12 13.71
C VAL A 7 -8.07 2.62 15.08
N LYS A 8 -8.44 1.94 16.17
CA LYS A 8 -7.95 2.24 17.52
C LYS A 8 -6.43 2.04 17.65
N ASN A 9 -5.88 0.99 17.04
CA ASN A 9 -4.43 0.74 17.06
C ASN A 9 -3.65 1.79 16.24
N GLU A 10 -4.14 2.21 15.09
CA GLU A 10 -3.49 3.24 14.26
C GLU A 10 -3.54 4.62 14.96
N LEU A 11 -4.66 4.98 15.57
CA LEU A 11 -4.76 6.18 16.42
C LEU A 11 -3.81 6.12 17.61
N SER A 12 -3.68 4.97 18.25
CA SER A 12 -2.75 4.74 19.36
C SER A 12 -1.30 4.93 18.94
N ILE A 13 -0.93 4.45 17.76
CA ILE A 13 0.41 4.63 17.18
C ILE A 13 0.69 6.10 16.88
N LYS A 14 -0.24 6.81 16.25
CA LYS A 14 -0.09 8.24 15.96
C LYS A 14 0.06 9.06 17.25
N VAL A 15 -0.75 8.79 18.27
CA VAL A 15 -0.63 9.45 19.59
C VAL A 15 0.74 9.20 20.21
N MET A 16 1.23 7.97 20.14
CA MET A 16 2.56 7.62 20.64
C MET A 16 3.66 8.41 19.92
N PHE A 17 3.67 8.45 18.59
CA PHE A 17 4.67 9.22 17.82
C PHE A 17 4.59 10.72 18.10
N ASN A 18 3.39 11.29 18.20
CA ASN A 18 3.22 12.70 18.56
C ASN A 18 3.72 12.98 19.98
N THR A 19 3.55 12.06 20.92
CA THR A 19 4.08 12.19 22.30
C THR A 19 5.60 12.16 22.30
N ILE A 20 6.22 11.20 21.59
CA ILE A 20 7.66 11.10 21.46
C ILE A 20 8.24 12.36 20.80
N LYS A 21 7.63 12.82 19.70
CA LYS A 21 8.02 14.05 19.02
C LYS A 21 8.02 15.22 20.00
N LYS A 22 6.91 15.43 20.71
CA LYS A 22 6.75 16.56 21.63
C LYS A 22 7.76 16.55 22.78
N LEU A 23 8.12 15.36 23.28
CA LEU A 23 9.01 15.23 24.44
C LEU A 23 10.49 15.27 24.07
N TYR A 24 10.86 14.67 22.93
CA TYR A 24 12.27 14.43 22.62
C TYR A 24 12.75 15.11 21.33
N PHE A 25 11.86 15.44 20.42
CA PHE A 25 12.17 15.97 19.09
C PHE A 25 11.20 17.05 18.66
N PRO A 26 11.11 18.20 19.40
CA PRO A 26 10.06 19.21 19.18
C PRO A 26 10.07 19.78 17.75
N ASP A 27 11.24 19.91 17.13
CA ASP A 27 11.42 20.45 15.78
C ASP A 27 11.29 19.41 14.66
N ALA A 28 11.11 18.13 15.00
CA ALA A 28 10.96 17.07 13.99
C ALA A 28 9.63 17.18 13.27
N VAL A 29 9.62 16.89 11.99
CA VAL A 29 8.40 16.73 11.19
C VAL A 29 8.03 15.25 11.16
N LEU A 30 6.80 14.92 11.54
CA LEU A 30 6.29 13.57 11.40
C LEU A 30 5.84 13.38 9.95
N ILE A 31 6.31 12.30 9.33
CA ILE A 31 5.91 11.90 7.98
C ILE A 31 5.33 10.49 7.99
N CYS A 32 4.38 10.25 7.09
CA CYS A 32 3.90 8.91 6.79
C CYS A 32 4.57 8.41 5.51
N ASP A 33 5.27 7.27 5.61
CA ASP A 33 5.91 6.69 4.43
C ASP A 33 4.85 6.14 3.47
N SER A 34 5.01 6.48 2.19
CA SER A 34 4.08 6.09 1.13
C SER A 34 3.92 4.57 0.99
N TYR A 35 4.96 3.79 1.29
CA TYR A 35 4.91 2.34 1.25
C TYR A 35 3.82 1.79 2.18
N HIS A 36 3.72 2.30 3.41
CA HIS A 36 2.71 1.85 4.38
C HIS A 36 1.30 2.19 3.94
N VAL A 37 1.09 3.34 3.29
CA VAL A 37 -0.22 3.71 2.76
C VAL A 37 -0.61 2.80 1.60
N ILE A 38 0.29 2.60 0.63
CA ILE A 38 0.06 1.70 -0.51
C ILE A 38 -0.19 0.26 -0.03
N GLU A 39 0.54 -0.20 0.97
CA GLU A 39 0.31 -1.51 1.59
C GLU A 39 -1.11 -1.65 2.16
N ASN A 40 -1.63 -0.62 2.83
CA ASN A 40 -2.99 -0.63 3.36
C ASN A 40 -4.04 -0.64 2.24
N ILE A 41 -3.82 0.11 1.18
CA ILE A 41 -4.69 0.10 -0.01
C ILE A 41 -4.67 -1.28 -0.68
N ASN A 42 -3.51 -1.89 -0.87
CA ASN A 42 -3.38 -3.25 -1.40
C ASN A 42 -4.06 -4.31 -0.51
N LYS A 43 -4.06 -4.12 0.81
CA LYS A 43 -4.82 -4.96 1.76
C LYS A 43 -6.33 -4.81 1.57
N ALA A 44 -6.81 -3.59 1.32
CA ALA A 44 -8.23 -3.34 1.03
C ALA A 44 -8.65 -3.99 -0.29
N LEU A 45 -7.91 -3.76 -1.36
CA LEU A 45 -8.12 -4.40 -2.66
C LEU A 45 -8.09 -5.94 -2.55
N THR A 46 -7.17 -6.49 -1.76
CA THR A 46 -7.09 -7.95 -1.54
C THR A 46 -8.35 -8.48 -0.86
N LYS A 47 -8.97 -7.74 0.07
CA LYS A 47 -10.22 -8.15 0.70
C LYS A 47 -11.37 -8.17 -0.30
N VAL A 48 -11.49 -7.14 -1.16
CA VAL A 48 -12.47 -7.12 -2.24
C VAL A 48 -12.25 -8.32 -3.17
N ARG A 49 -11.03 -8.56 -3.63
CA ARG A 49 -10.68 -9.71 -4.47
C ARG A 49 -11.09 -11.05 -3.82
N ILE A 50 -10.82 -11.24 -2.54
CA ILE A 50 -11.17 -12.49 -1.83
C ILE A 50 -12.71 -12.63 -1.75
N ARG A 51 -13.42 -11.53 -1.49
CA ARG A 51 -14.89 -11.52 -1.45
C ARG A 51 -15.48 -11.91 -2.81
N VAL A 52 -14.98 -11.30 -3.88
CA VAL A 52 -15.39 -11.62 -5.26
C VAL A 52 -15.03 -13.06 -5.61
N MET A 53 -13.79 -13.49 -5.34
CA MET A 53 -13.32 -14.85 -5.63
C MET A 53 -14.19 -15.92 -4.98
N ASN A 54 -14.69 -15.68 -3.77
CA ASN A 54 -15.51 -16.65 -3.04
C ASN A 54 -16.94 -16.79 -3.59
N ARG A 55 -17.34 -15.98 -4.58
CA ARG A 55 -18.62 -16.13 -5.30
C ARG A 55 -18.56 -17.22 -6.38
N PHE A 56 -17.35 -17.66 -6.74
CA PHE A 56 -17.11 -18.59 -7.84
C PHE A 56 -16.75 -19.99 -7.36
N GLU A 57 -17.13 -20.99 -8.15
CA GLU A 57 -16.72 -22.36 -7.92
C GLU A 57 -15.19 -22.53 -8.07
N LYS A 58 -14.59 -23.39 -7.24
CA LYS A 58 -13.13 -23.59 -7.20
C LYS A 58 -12.51 -24.01 -8.53
N ASP A 59 -13.31 -24.66 -9.38
CA ASP A 59 -12.87 -25.13 -10.70
C ASP A 59 -13.15 -24.14 -11.83
N SER A 60 -13.78 -23.01 -11.54
CA SER A 60 -14.06 -21.96 -12.54
C SER A 60 -12.78 -21.26 -13.00
N VAL A 61 -12.87 -20.62 -14.16
CA VAL A 61 -11.80 -19.79 -14.72
C VAL A 61 -11.60 -18.53 -13.88
N GLU A 62 -12.67 -17.94 -13.40
CA GLU A 62 -12.69 -16.73 -12.59
C GLU A 62 -11.94 -16.97 -11.26
N TYR A 63 -12.27 -18.05 -10.54
CA TYR A 63 -11.58 -18.44 -9.32
C TYR A 63 -10.08 -18.67 -9.58
N TYR A 64 -9.75 -19.35 -10.65
CA TYR A 64 -8.35 -19.62 -11.04
C TYR A 64 -7.58 -18.32 -11.29
N LEU A 65 -8.17 -17.37 -12.03
CA LEU A 65 -7.54 -16.08 -12.32
C LEU A 65 -7.32 -15.26 -11.04
N LEU A 66 -8.37 -15.10 -10.24
CA LEU A 66 -8.34 -14.34 -9.00
C LEU A 66 -7.37 -14.91 -7.94
N LYS A 67 -7.16 -16.23 -7.95
CA LYS A 67 -6.25 -16.91 -7.02
C LYS A 67 -4.79 -16.84 -7.46
N ASN A 68 -4.51 -17.15 -8.72
CA ASN A 68 -3.13 -17.39 -9.18
C ASN A 68 -2.45 -16.14 -9.74
N PHE A 69 -3.22 -15.13 -10.15
CA PHE A 69 -2.71 -13.89 -10.72
C PHE A 69 -2.99 -12.67 -9.85
N ASN A 70 -3.25 -12.88 -8.54
CA ASN A 70 -3.51 -11.82 -7.59
C ASN A 70 -2.38 -10.76 -7.52
N PHE A 71 -1.15 -11.16 -7.82
CA PHE A 71 0.01 -10.27 -7.83
C PHE A 71 -0.09 -9.16 -8.89
N LEU A 72 -0.87 -9.35 -9.95
CA LEU A 72 -1.12 -8.31 -10.96
C LEU A 72 -1.95 -7.16 -10.39
N LEU A 73 -2.89 -7.45 -9.50
CA LEU A 73 -3.72 -6.44 -8.86
C LEU A 73 -2.95 -5.57 -7.87
N THR A 74 -1.92 -6.12 -7.21
CA THR A 74 -1.13 -5.39 -6.21
C THR A 74 0.07 -4.64 -6.79
N LYS A 75 0.47 -4.94 -8.02
CA LYS A 75 1.44 -4.15 -8.77
C LYS A 75 0.81 -2.87 -9.30
N ASN A 76 1.62 -1.82 -9.47
CA ASN A 76 1.20 -0.66 -10.25
C ASN A 76 1.09 -1.07 -11.72
N TYR A 77 0.13 -0.52 -12.43
CA TYR A 77 -0.09 -0.85 -13.84
C TYR A 77 1.18 -0.65 -14.69
N GLU A 78 1.88 0.47 -14.48
CA GLU A 78 3.12 0.81 -15.19
C GLU A 78 4.30 -0.14 -14.88
N ASP A 79 4.28 -0.82 -13.73
CA ASP A 79 5.30 -1.78 -13.31
C ASP A 79 5.04 -3.21 -13.83
N ILE A 80 3.92 -3.44 -14.50
CA ILE A 80 3.62 -4.72 -15.10
C ILE A 80 4.47 -4.88 -16.37
N ARG A 81 5.52 -5.69 -16.25
CA ARG A 81 6.44 -5.91 -17.36
C ARG A 81 5.73 -6.62 -18.52
N PHE A 82 5.97 -6.13 -19.74
CA PHE A 82 5.61 -6.86 -20.94
C PHE A 82 6.33 -8.22 -20.93
N ASN A 83 5.55 -9.27 -20.96
CA ASN A 83 6.04 -10.64 -21.05
C ASN A 83 5.52 -11.28 -22.35
N LYS A 84 6.27 -12.24 -22.86
CA LYS A 84 5.79 -13.04 -24.00
C LYS A 84 4.53 -13.81 -23.58
N ALA A 85 3.47 -13.72 -24.38
CA ALA A 85 2.26 -14.48 -24.16
C ALA A 85 2.56 -15.99 -24.04
N ARG A 86 2.01 -16.63 -23.02
CA ARG A 86 2.15 -18.07 -22.75
C ARG A 86 0.81 -18.76 -22.84
N TYR A 87 0.81 -20.00 -23.33
CA TYR A 87 -0.41 -20.78 -23.36
C TYR A 87 -0.89 -21.10 -21.94
N ASN A 88 -2.09 -20.66 -21.63
CA ASN A 88 -2.74 -20.94 -20.35
C ASN A 88 -3.81 -22.02 -20.57
N ARG A 89 -3.59 -23.20 -20.00
CA ARG A 89 -4.50 -24.35 -20.16
C ARG A 89 -5.92 -24.07 -19.66
N LYS A 90 -6.05 -23.31 -18.56
CA LYS A 90 -7.37 -23.02 -17.97
C LYS A 90 -8.15 -22.02 -18.83
N LEU A 91 -7.46 -21.07 -19.48
CA LEU A 91 -8.04 -20.13 -20.43
C LEU A 91 -8.22 -20.69 -21.83
N GLY A 92 -7.54 -21.80 -22.17
CA GLY A 92 -7.55 -22.38 -23.53
C GLY A 92 -6.88 -21.51 -24.61
N ARG A 93 -6.09 -20.48 -24.20
CA ARG A 93 -5.47 -19.51 -25.13
C ARG A 93 -4.12 -19.00 -24.63
N TYR A 94 -3.37 -18.37 -25.55
CA TYR A 94 -2.20 -17.58 -25.17
C TYR A 94 -2.63 -16.27 -24.57
N ALA A 95 -1.97 -15.85 -23.48
CA ALA A 95 -2.17 -14.56 -22.85
C ALA A 95 -0.88 -14.05 -22.21
N ASP A 96 -0.67 -12.75 -22.23
CA ASP A 96 0.34 -12.04 -21.46
C ASP A 96 -0.27 -11.48 -20.15
N PHE A 97 0.54 -10.81 -19.33
CA PHE A 97 0.07 -10.31 -18.04
C PHE A 97 -0.95 -9.18 -18.13
N HIS A 98 -0.87 -8.32 -19.15
CA HIS A 98 -1.86 -7.27 -19.35
C HIS A 98 -3.20 -7.86 -19.74
N GLN A 99 -3.22 -8.78 -20.71
CA GLN A 99 -4.43 -9.49 -21.09
C GLN A 99 -5.07 -10.29 -19.93
N ILE A 100 -4.23 -10.85 -19.04
CA ILE A 100 -4.73 -11.55 -17.84
C ILE A 100 -5.32 -10.55 -16.84
N LEU A 101 -4.69 -9.38 -16.67
CA LEU A 101 -5.23 -8.33 -15.81
C LEU A 101 -6.57 -7.83 -16.33
N ASP A 102 -6.68 -7.56 -17.65
CA ASP A 102 -7.94 -7.13 -18.27
C ASP A 102 -9.05 -8.14 -17.99
N LEU A 103 -8.76 -9.44 -18.19
CA LEU A 103 -9.72 -10.50 -17.88
C LEU A 103 -10.12 -10.54 -16.40
N ILE A 104 -9.19 -10.26 -15.48
CA ILE A 104 -9.49 -10.23 -14.05
C ILE A 104 -10.43 -9.05 -13.73
N LEU A 105 -10.19 -7.89 -14.32
CA LEU A 105 -11.00 -6.71 -14.09
C LEU A 105 -12.41 -6.82 -14.74
N GLU A 106 -12.55 -7.61 -15.77
CA GLU A 106 -13.86 -7.91 -16.41
C GLU A 106 -14.73 -8.89 -15.58
N ILE A 107 -14.18 -9.58 -14.58
CA ILE A 107 -14.90 -10.58 -13.77
C ILE A 107 -16.02 -9.92 -12.94
N ASP A 108 -15.75 -8.77 -12.35
CA ASP A 108 -16.65 -8.15 -11.37
C ASP A 108 -16.39 -6.66 -11.23
N GLU A 109 -17.46 -5.86 -11.25
CA GLU A 109 -17.39 -4.41 -11.17
C GLU A 109 -16.78 -3.91 -9.84
N GLU A 110 -17.11 -4.57 -8.70
CA GLU A 110 -16.49 -4.22 -7.41
C GLU A 110 -14.96 -4.32 -7.45
N LEU A 111 -14.44 -5.33 -8.15
CA LEU A 111 -13.00 -5.52 -8.27
C LEU A 111 -12.36 -4.49 -9.19
N SER A 112 -13.02 -4.17 -10.31
CA SER A 112 -12.59 -3.13 -11.24
C SER A 112 -12.52 -1.76 -10.56
N ASP A 113 -13.58 -1.39 -9.84
CA ASP A 113 -13.63 -0.13 -9.10
C ASP A 113 -12.58 -0.06 -7.99
N ALA A 114 -12.41 -1.15 -7.23
CA ALA A 114 -11.38 -1.22 -6.21
C ALA A 114 -9.96 -1.07 -6.80
N TYR A 115 -9.73 -1.63 -7.99
CA TYR A 115 -8.46 -1.50 -8.69
C TYR A 115 -8.25 -0.06 -9.19
N ALA A 116 -9.28 0.58 -9.74
CA ALA A 116 -9.22 1.97 -10.20
C ALA A 116 -8.89 2.92 -9.03
N LEU A 117 -9.56 2.78 -7.89
CA LEU A 117 -9.27 3.57 -6.68
C LEU A 117 -7.82 3.37 -6.19
N LYS A 118 -7.30 2.13 -6.26
CA LYS A 118 -5.90 1.86 -5.92
C LYS A 118 -4.94 2.56 -6.88
N GLU A 119 -5.17 2.47 -8.20
CA GLU A 119 -4.30 3.11 -9.21
C GLU A 119 -4.33 4.63 -9.09
N GLU A 120 -5.44 5.22 -8.71
CA GLU A 120 -5.55 6.65 -8.46
C GLU A 120 -4.61 7.12 -7.34
N TYR A 121 -4.59 6.40 -6.19
CA TYR A 121 -3.64 6.72 -5.13
C TYR A 121 -2.19 6.49 -5.58
N VAL A 122 -1.91 5.46 -6.35
CA VAL A 122 -0.57 5.19 -6.90
C VAL A 122 -0.14 6.33 -7.80
N SER A 123 -1.01 6.79 -8.70
CA SER A 123 -0.77 7.95 -9.57
C SER A 123 -0.52 9.23 -8.77
N PHE A 124 -1.35 9.49 -7.75
CA PHE A 124 -1.11 10.59 -6.80
C PHE A 124 0.29 10.49 -6.18
N ASN A 125 0.63 9.34 -5.62
CA ASN A 125 1.92 9.15 -4.96
C ASN A 125 3.12 9.34 -5.90
N HIS A 126 2.97 9.03 -7.19
CA HIS A 126 4.02 9.11 -8.19
C HIS A 126 4.17 10.53 -8.78
N TYR A 127 3.04 11.18 -9.07
CA TYR A 127 3.02 12.41 -9.87
C TYR A 127 2.69 13.68 -9.08
N ALA A 128 2.19 13.58 -7.83
CA ALA A 128 1.92 14.76 -7.04
C ALA A 128 3.21 15.46 -6.60
N THR A 129 3.13 16.79 -6.55
CA THR A 129 4.19 17.67 -6.08
C THR A 129 3.89 18.18 -4.67
N GLN A 130 4.85 18.86 -4.05
CA GLN A 130 4.63 19.51 -2.75
C GLN A 130 3.51 20.57 -2.80
N ASP A 131 3.33 21.22 -3.95
CA ASP A 131 2.37 22.31 -4.10
C ASP A 131 0.93 21.80 -4.29
N ASP A 132 0.73 20.65 -4.96
CA ASP A 132 -0.59 20.12 -5.30
C ASP A 132 -1.01 18.90 -4.47
N CYS A 133 -0.11 18.33 -3.67
CA CYS A 133 -0.40 17.08 -2.94
C CYS A 133 -1.59 17.20 -1.98
N ARG A 134 -1.80 18.35 -1.35
CA ARG A 134 -2.92 18.55 -0.41
C ARG A 134 -4.26 18.52 -1.14
N GLU A 135 -4.39 19.22 -2.27
CA GLU A 135 -5.62 19.24 -3.06
C GLU A 135 -5.93 17.86 -3.64
N ARG A 136 -4.93 17.21 -4.22
CA ARG A 136 -5.09 15.88 -4.82
C ARG A 136 -5.46 14.83 -3.77
N LEU A 137 -4.81 14.83 -2.61
CA LEU A 137 -5.13 13.90 -1.53
C LEU A 137 -6.55 14.13 -0.99
N SER A 138 -7.01 15.40 -0.89
CA SER A 138 -8.38 15.69 -0.49
C SER A 138 -9.40 15.07 -1.44
N LYS A 139 -9.19 15.18 -2.76
CA LYS A 139 -10.06 14.57 -3.78
C LYS A 139 -10.13 13.06 -3.63
N ILE A 140 -8.99 12.40 -3.46
CA ILE A 140 -8.93 10.94 -3.25
C ILE A 140 -9.71 10.53 -1.99
N ILE A 141 -9.56 11.29 -0.90
CA ILE A 141 -10.31 11.01 0.34
C ILE A 141 -11.81 11.14 0.12
N GLU A 142 -12.26 12.16 -0.61
CA GLU A 142 -13.67 12.35 -0.97
C GLU A 142 -14.19 11.19 -1.84
N GLU A 143 -13.44 10.77 -2.84
CA GLU A 143 -13.79 9.64 -3.72
C GLU A 143 -13.85 8.32 -2.94
N TYR A 144 -12.89 8.06 -2.07
CA TYR A 144 -12.92 6.89 -1.20
C TYR A 144 -14.12 6.91 -0.24
N ALA A 145 -14.45 8.08 0.31
CA ALA A 145 -15.60 8.23 1.21
C ALA A 145 -16.95 8.09 0.48
N ALA A 146 -17.02 8.51 -0.79
CA ALA A 146 -18.20 8.37 -1.64
C ALA A 146 -18.36 6.98 -2.27
N SER A 147 -17.34 6.12 -2.18
CA SER A 147 -17.38 4.75 -2.71
C SER A 147 -18.42 3.90 -1.97
N TYR A 148 -18.99 2.91 -2.66
CA TYR A 148 -19.83 1.87 -2.02
C TYR A 148 -18.99 0.72 -1.41
N LEU A 149 -17.68 0.71 -1.61
CA LEU A 149 -16.75 -0.30 -1.11
C LEU A 149 -16.36 0.03 0.35
N SER A 150 -16.85 -0.74 1.30
CA SER A 150 -16.63 -0.51 2.74
C SER A 150 -15.15 -0.44 3.15
N GLU A 151 -14.28 -1.15 2.43
CA GLU A 151 -12.84 -1.14 2.64
C GLU A 151 -12.23 0.22 2.31
N PHE A 152 -12.69 0.86 1.23
CA PHE A 152 -12.21 2.18 0.81
C PHE A 152 -12.83 3.30 1.64
N ILE A 153 -14.11 3.18 2.05
CA ILE A 153 -14.70 4.10 3.06
C ILE A 153 -13.87 4.07 4.36
N THR A 154 -13.45 2.89 4.81
CA THR A 154 -12.58 2.78 6.00
C THR A 154 -11.21 3.44 5.77
N LEU A 155 -10.65 3.30 4.58
CA LEU A 155 -9.38 3.93 4.20
C LEU A 155 -9.49 5.45 4.15
N SER A 156 -10.60 6.04 3.71
CA SER A 156 -10.78 7.49 3.70
C SER A 156 -10.60 8.08 5.11
N GLY A 157 -11.13 7.41 6.14
CA GLY A 157 -10.90 7.80 7.54
C GLY A 157 -9.44 7.70 7.97
N THR A 158 -8.74 6.65 7.54
CA THR A 158 -7.30 6.50 7.80
C THR A 158 -6.50 7.59 7.09
N LEU A 159 -6.74 7.85 5.80
CA LEU A 159 -6.06 8.90 5.05
C LEU A 159 -6.32 10.29 5.64
N THR A 160 -7.56 10.57 6.07
CA THR A 160 -7.92 11.81 6.77
C THR A 160 -7.11 11.96 8.06
N SER A 161 -6.99 10.89 8.84
CA SER A 161 -6.24 10.93 10.10
C SER A 161 -4.74 11.16 9.94
N TRP A 162 -4.17 10.75 8.79
CA TRP A 162 -2.75 10.89 8.45
C TRP A 162 -2.48 11.95 7.37
N PHE A 163 -3.44 12.82 7.12
CA PHE A 163 -3.40 13.79 6.01
C PHE A 163 -2.15 14.66 6.03
N ASP A 164 -1.83 15.25 7.17
CA ASP A 164 -0.68 16.15 7.31
C ASP A 164 0.65 15.40 7.20
N GLU A 165 0.74 14.20 7.75
CA GLU A 165 1.95 13.38 7.69
C GLU A 165 2.19 12.81 6.28
N ILE A 166 1.12 12.45 5.56
CA ILE A 166 1.21 12.03 4.15
C ILE A 166 1.68 13.20 3.30
N THR A 167 1.04 14.37 3.42
CA THR A 167 1.40 15.54 2.62
C THR A 167 2.79 16.08 2.97
N ALA A 168 3.20 16.02 4.24
CA ALA A 168 4.56 16.38 4.66
C ALA A 168 5.63 15.48 4.02
N SER A 169 5.31 14.23 3.66
CA SER A 169 6.25 13.34 2.98
C SER A 169 6.63 13.79 1.58
N PHE A 170 5.86 14.72 0.95
CA PHE A 170 6.17 15.29 -0.36
C PHE A 170 7.24 16.37 -0.31
N ALA A 171 7.60 16.86 0.88
CA ALA A 171 8.76 17.72 1.01
C ALA A 171 10.04 16.98 0.55
N SER A 172 10.97 17.73 -0.03
CA SER A 172 12.22 17.18 -0.54
C SER A 172 13.42 17.78 0.17
N ILE A 173 14.42 16.95 0.45
CA ILE A 173 15.74 17.36 0.91
C ILE A 173 16.75 16.93 -0.15
N ASN A 174 17.57 17.85 -0.64
CA ASN A 174 18.55 17.61 -1.71
C ASN A 174 17.91 16.94 -2.96
N SER A 175 16.76 17.44 -3.39
CA SER A 175 15.99 16.94 -4.53
C SER A 175 15.48 15.49 -4.38
N ARG A 176 15.44 14.96 -3.15
CA ARG A 176 14.87 13.64 -2.86
C ARG A 176 13.69 13.78 -1.90
N ARG A 177 12.58 13.16 -2.26
CA ARG A 177 11.40 13.07 -1.39
C ARG A 177 11.75 12.34 -0.09
N LEU A 178 11.14 12.79 1.01
CA LEU A 178 11.34 12.18 2.32
C LEU A 178 10.74 10.76 2.35
N SER A 179 11.54 9.81 2.83
CA SER A 179 11.12 8.41 3.00
C SER A 179 11.90 7.75 4.14
N ASN A 180 11.39 6.62 4.63
CA ASN A 180 12.07 5.77 5.61
C ASN A 180 13.24 4.96 5.04
N GLY A 181 13.40 4.89 3.72
CA GLY A 181 14.39 4.05 3.05
C GLY A 181 15.82 4.17 3.60
N PRO A 182 16.34 5.38 3.88
CA PRO A 182 17.67 5.54 4.48
C PRO A 182 17.78 4.90 5.87
N VAL A 183 16.75 5.05 6.73
CA VAL A 183 16.71 4.49 8.09
C VAL A 183 16.57 2.97 8.03
N GLU A 184 15.72 2.46 7.17
CA GLU A 184 15.57 1.01 6.93
C GLU A 184 16.86 0.39 6.40
N GLY A 185 17.57 1.09 5.52
CA GLY A 185 18.89 0.67 5.04
C GLY A 185 19.93 0.57 6.18
N VAL A 186 19.92 1.49 7.13
CA VAL A 186 20.77 1.43 8.32
C VAL A 186 20.36 0.29 9.24
N ASN A 187 19.06 0.14 9.53
CA ASN A 187 18.55 -0.94 10.36
C ASN A 187 18.89 -2.31 9.78
N SER A 188 18.73 -2.50 8.48
CA SER A 188 19.10 -3.74 7.78
C SER A 188 20.61 -4.05 7.89
N LYS A 189 21.47 -3.02 7.89
CA LYS A 189 22.91 -3.20 8.11
C LYS A 189 23.18 -3.63 9.55
N ILE A 190 22.52 -3.01 10.51
CA ILE A 190 22.65 -3.37 11.95
C ILE A 190 22.20 -4.82 12.16
N GLU A 191 21.05 -5.21 11.62
CA GLU A 191 20.55 -6.59 11.69
C GLU A 191 21.53 -7.61 11.09
N LYS A 192 22.12 -7.27 9.93
CA LYS A 192 23.18 -8.12 9.34
C LYS A 192 24.41 -8.24 10.22
N ILE A 193 24.84 -7.15 10.84
CA ILE A 193 25.98 -7.18 11.78
C ILE A 193 25.64 -8.06 12.98
N ILE A 194 24.45 -7.90 13.57
CA ILE A 194 23.98 -8.71 14.71
C ILE A 194 23.91 -10.19 14.33
N SER A 195 23.35 -10.50 13.16
CA SER A 195 23.23 -11.87 12.65
C SER A 195 24.59 -12.51 12.40
N ASN A 196 25.52 -11.80 11.75
CA ASN A 196 26.86 -12.30 11.42
C ASN A 196 27.74 -12.44 12.67
N ALA A 197 27.46 -11.66 13.71
CA ALA A 197 28.19 -11.74 14.99
C ALA A 197 27.68 -12.86 15.92
N CYS A 198 26.88 -13.80 15.40
CA CYS A 198 26.39 -14.99 16.12
C CYS A 198 25.72 -14.69 17.47
N GLY A 199 24.89 -13.64 17.53
CA GLY A 199 24.08 -13.36 18.69
C GLY A 199 24.64 -12.35 19.67
N TYR A 200 25.19 -11.24 19.20
CA TYR A 200 25.46 -10.09 20.04
C TYR A 200 24.15 -9.58 20.67
N GLN A 201 23.84 -10.06 21.86
CA GLN A 201 22.66 -9.65 22.63
C GLN A 201 22.90 -8.44 23.54
N ASN A 202 24.14 -7.99 23.64
CA ASN A 202 24.53 -6.90 24.54
C ASN A 202 24.82 -5.62 23.73
N PHE A 203 23.90 -4.67 23.79
CA PHE A 203 24.01 -3.37 23.11
C PHE A 203 25.30 -2.61 23.45
N SER A 204 25.77 -2.67 24.71
CA SER A 204 26.98 -1.99 25.12
C SER A 204 28.24 -2.55 24.45
N ARG A 205 28.25 -3.85 24.10
CA ARG A 205 29.34 -4.47 23.32
C ARG A 205 29.22 -4.21 21.81
N LEU A 206 28.03 -3.97 21.30
CA LEU A 206 27.84 -3.63 19.92
C LEU A 206 28.30 -2.20 19.60
N ARG A 207 28.23 -1.29 20.58
CA ARG A 207 28.55 0.13 20.43
C ARG A 207 30.07 0.41 20.45
N ASN A 208 30.89 -0.45 21.01
CA ASN A 208 32.33 -0.35 21.04
C ASN A 208 32.96 -1.09 19.85
#